data_ab49bac33de725f27af4046a53ae26ca
#
_entry.id   ab49bac33de725f27af4046a53ae26ca
#
_cell.length_a   1.000
_cell.length_b   1.000
_cell.length_c   1.000
_cell.angle_alpha   90.00
_cell.angle_beta   90.00
_cell.angle_gamma   90.00
#
_symmetry.space_group_name_H-M   'P 1'
#
loop_
_entity.id
_entity.type
_entity.pdbx_description
1 polymer ?
#
loop_
_entity_poly.entity_id
_entity_poly.type
_entity_poly.pdbx_seq_one_letter_code
_entity_poly.pdbx_strand_id
1 'polypeptide(L)'
;MANILKSGKLPAPARIIEEAIVGPSLGKESISAGMFSFIFALIVVLIYVALYYSGAGLAANIALLVNIFFIFGVLASIGAVLTLPGIAGIILTIGMSIDANVLIYERIREEMKNGKGLKLAVTDGYNSAYSSIIDANVTTLLTAIILYTFGTGPIKGFATTLVIGILTSLFAAIFITRLIISARLDKGKTISFATKMTQRAFQNINIDFIGKRKRYYILSSVVIILGIGSLITKGLNFGVDFVGGRTYVVRFDDAVDNEAVRSALSAVFVDENGKSSTAQVKTFGPDNQVKITTSFMIQSKDITTDKVVESKLAEGLATTGLEYEIMSSQKVGATIADDIKDAALWSVIFSLIVIFLYILVRFRKWQFSLGAIVSLAHDVLIVLSVFSIFYGILPFSLEIDQAFIAAILTIIGYSINDTVVVFDRMREYLNNNKKKGLHATANDALNSTLSRTFNTSLTTFVVLLIIFISGGEVIKGFMFALMVGVVVGTYSSLFIASTITLDTTKKED
;
A
#
# COMPACT_ATOMS: atom_id res chain seq x y z
N MET A 1 14.16 -27.53 -14.62
CA MET A 1 13.65 -28.40 -13.52
C MET A 1 12.96 -29.67 -14.03
N ALA A 2 11.99 -29.62 -14.92
CA ALA A 2 11.30 -30.83 -15.40
C ALA A 2 12.23 -31.92 -16.01
N ASN A 3 13.33 -31.54 -16.69
CA ASN A 3 14.28 -32.49 -17.26
C ASN A 3 15.21 -33.14 -16.20
N ILE A 4 15.49 -32.45 -15.09
CA ILE A 4 16.28 -32.96 -13.96
C ILE A 4 15.44 -33.95 -13.15
N LEU A 5 14.14 -33.70 -12.99
CA LEU A 5 13.21 -34.63 -12.35
C LEU A 5 12.98 -35.90 -13.21
N LYS A 6 13.08 -35.81 -14.54
CA LYS A 6 13.00 -36.97 -15.45
C LYS A 6 14.26 -37.84 -15.44
N SER A 7 15.42 -37.33 -15.05
CA SER A 7 16.68 -38.08 -14.98
C SER A 7 16.86 -38.90 -13.72
N GLY A 8 15.93 -38.90 -12.78
CA GLY A 8 15.75 -39.91 -11.73
C GLY A 8 16.71 -39.91 -10.56
N LYS A 9 17.69 -38.99 -10.47
CA LYS A 9 18.53 -38.84 -9.26
C LYS A 9 18.98 -37.40 -9.08
N LEU A 10 18.41 -36.74 -8.09
CA LEU A 10 19.02 -35.51 -7.56
C LEU A 10 20.31 -35.91 -6.81
N PRO A 11 21.43 -35.18 -7.01
CA PRO A 11 22.68 -35.45 -6.29
C PRO A 11 22.57 -35.21 -4.77
N ALA A 12 21.49 -34.52 -4.33
CA ALA A 12 21.13 -34.36 -2.92
C ALA A 12 19.60 -34.42 -2.76
N PRO A 13 19.06 -34.88 -1.61
CA PRO A 13 17.63 -34.86 -1.37
C PRO A 13 17.10 -33.42 -1.35
N ALA A 14 16.07 -33.16 -2.16
CA ALA A 14 15.37 -31.87 -2.16
C ALA A 14 14.47 -31.76 -0.91
N ARG A 15 14.49 -30.60 -0.25
CA ARG A 15 13.66 -30.28 0.91
C ARG A 15 12.83 -29.04 0.63
N ILE A 16 11.56 -29.06 1.02
CA ILE A 16 10.68 -27.89 0.98
C ILE A 16 11.11 -26.96 2.12
N ILE A 17 11.57 -25.77 1.77
CA ILE A 17 12.04 -24.73 2.70
C ILE A 17 10.98 -23.64 2.93
N GLU A 18 10.08 -23.45 1.97
CA GLU A 18 8.93 -22.55 2.05
C GLU A 18 7.75 -23.21 1.32
N GLU A 19 6.58 -23.16 1.90
CA GLU A 19 5.35 -23.70 1.35
C GLU A 19 4.15 -22.87 1.82
N ALA A 20 3.22 -22.60 0.91
CA ALA A 20 1.94 -21.99 1.23
C ALA A 20 0.84 -22.72 0.47
N ILE A 21 -0.08 -23.33 1.23
CA ILE A 21 -1.23 -24.05 0.70
C ILE A 21 -2.49 -23.32 1.14
N VAL A 22 -3.36 -23.04 0.18
CA VAL A 22 -4.70 -22.46 0.44
C VAL A 22 -5.73 -23.49 0.04
N GLY A 23 -6.55 -23.89 0.99
CA GLY A 23 -7.64 -24.85 0.75
C GLY A 23 -8.71 -24.28 -0.19
N PRO A 24 -9.46 -25.15 -0.88
CA PRO A 24 -10.45 -24.70 -1.87
C PRO A 24 -11.53 -23.78 -1.29
N SER A 25 -11.97 -24.02 -0.05
CA SER A 25 -12.99 -23.24 0.66
C SER A 25 -12.54 -21.80 0.87
N LEU A 26 -11.36 -21.61 1.49
CA LEU A 26 -10.78 -20.28 1.72
C LEU A 26 -10.42 -19.57 0.41
N GLY A 27 -9.90 -20.31 -0.58
CA GLY A 27 -9.60 -19.78 -1.90
C GLY A 27 -10.84 -19.22 -2.58
N LYS A 28 -11.94 -19.96 -2.59
CA LYS A 28 -13.22 -19.53 -3.18
C LYS A 28 -13.81 -18.33 -2.45
N GLU A 29 -13.80 -18.34 -1.12
CA GLU A 29 -14.25 -17.20 -0.31
C GLU A 29 -13.43 -15.94 -0.58
N SER A 30 -12.11 -16.06 -0.61
CA SER A 30 -11.20 -14.94 -0.84
C SER A 30 -11.33 -14.35 -2.25
N ILE A 31 -11.50 -15.19 -3.28
CA ILE A 31 -11.75 -14.74 -4.65
C ILE A 31 -13.09 -14.00 -4.74
N SER A 32 -14.14 -14.56 -4.13
CA SER A 32 -15.48 -13.94 -4.11
C SER A 32 -15.46 -12.59 -3.38
N ALA A 33 -14.87 -12.53 -2.18
CA ALA A 33 -14.72 -11.31 -1.41
C ALA A 33 -13.86 -10.26 -2.14
N GLY A 34 -12.76 -10.69 -2.76
CA GLY A 34 -11.90 -9.81 -3.56
C GLY A 34 -12.62 -9.25 -4.79
N MET A 35 -13.40 -10.06 -5.51
CA MET A 35 -14.17 -9.62 -6.67
C MET A 35 -15.30 -8.66 -6.28
N PHE A 36 -16.01 -8.97 -5.20
CA PHE A 36 -17.04 -8.07 -4.65
C PHE A 36 -16.43 -6.71 -4.27
N SER A 37 -15.33 -6.73 -3.52
CA SER A 37 -14.60 -5.51 -3.12
C SER A 37 -14.14 -4.70 -4.33
N PHE A 38 -13.61 -5.38 -5.36
CA PHE A 38 -13.17 -4.76 -6.60
C PHE A 38 -14.33 -4.03 -7.32
N ILE A 39 -15.46 -4.71 -7.54
CA ILE A 39 -16.61 -4.13 -8.23
C ILE A 39 -17.19 -2.98 -7.41
N PHE A 40 -17.34 -3.16 -6.09
CA PHE A 40 -17.91 -2.15 -5.23
C PHE A 40 -17.02 -0.91 -5.14
N ALA A 41 -15.70 -1.08 -4.96
CA ALA A 41 -14.74 0.02 -4.97
C ALA A 41 -14.75 0.77 -6.31
N LEU A 42 -14.76 0.03 -7.43
CA LEU A 42 -14.84 0.63 -8.76
C LEU A 42 -16.10 1.49 -8.93
N ILE A 43 -17.28 0.99 -8.54
CA ILE A 43 -18.55 1.72 -8.65
C ILE A 43 -18.48 3.02 -7.81
N VAL A 44 -18.02 2.93 -6.57
CA VAL A 44 -17.93 4.09 -5.67
C VAL A 44 -17.00 5.15 -6.25
N VAL A 45 -15.88 4.74 -6.78
CA VAL A 45 -14.91 5.65 -7.40
C VAL A 45 -15.45 6.29 -8.68
N LEU A 46 -16.10 5.52 -9.55
CA LEU A 46 -16.75 6.04 -10.77
C LEU A 46 -17.80 7.10 -10.45
N ILE A 47 -18.63 6.83 -9.42
CA ILE A 47 -19.65 7.77 -8.95
C ILE A 47 -18.98 9.03 -8.39
N TYR A 48 -17.99 8.88 -7.51
CA TYR A 48 -17.29 10.01 -6.90
C TYR A 48 -16.68 10.95 -7.93
N VAL A 49 -15.94 10.38 -8.90
CA VAL A 49 -15.24 11.16 -9.94
C VAL A 49 -16.24 11.87 -10.87
N ALA A 50 -17.34 11.21 -11.24
CA ALA A 50 -18.41 11.82 -12.03
C ALA A 50 -19.10 12.97 -11.28
N LEU A 51 -19.39 12.78 -10.00
CA LEU A 51 -20.01 13.81 -9.15
C LEU A 51 -19.08 14.99 -8.87
N TYR A 52 -17.77 14.75 -8.74
CA TYR A 52 -16.83 15.82 -8.43
C TYR A 52 -16.42 16.61 -9.68
N TYR A 53 -16.05 15.94 -10.79
CA TYR A 53 -15.50 16.53 -12.01
C TYR A 53 -16.49 16.61 -13.17
N SER A 54 -17.75 16.19 -12.99
CA SER A 54 -18.81 16.30 -14.00
C SER A 54 -18.43 15.62 -15.34
N GLY A 55 -18.51 16.35 -16.46
CA GLY A 55 -18.22 15.82 -17.79
C GLY A 55 -16.76 15.35 -17.97
N ALA A 56 -15.79 16.01 -17.35
CA ALA A 56 -14.40 15.57 -17.34
C ALA A 56 -14.26 14.29 -16.50
N GLY A 57 -15.02 14.16 -15.41
CA GLY A 57 -15.08 12.93 -14.61
C GLY A 57 -15.54 11.72 -15.43
N LEU A 58 -16.49 11.87 -16.32
CA LEU A 58 -16.90 10.78 -17.23
C LEU A 58 -15.78 10.37 -18.19
N ALA A 59 -14.97 11.32 -18.66
CA ALA A 59 -13.79 10.98 -19.47
C ALA A 59 -12.73 10.21 -18.66
N ALA A 60 -12.50 10.61 -17.40
CA ALA A 60 -11.62 9.85 -16.48
C ALA A 60 -12.16 8.45 -16.20
N ASN A 61 -13.47 8.30 -16.04
CA ASN A 61 -14.11 7.00 -15.81
C ASN A 61 -13.92 6.05 -17.02
N ILE A 62 -14.05 6.55 -18.23
CA ILE A 62 -13.76 5.75 -19.44
C ILE A 62 -12.29 5.33 -19.46
N ALA A 63 -11.37 6.27 -19.16
CA ALA A 63 -9.94 5.96 -19.10
C ALA A 63 -9.62 4.93 -18.01
N LEU A 64 -10.27 5.00 -16.86
CA LEU A 64 -10.13 4.01 -15.77
C LEU A 64 -10.60 2.61 -16.23
N LEU A 65 -11.73 2.50 -16.90
CA LEU A 65 -12.20 1.22 -17.44
C LEU A 65 -11.25 0.66 -18.51
N VAL A 66 -10.73 1.51 -19.39
CA VAL A 66 -9.69 1.12 -20.37
C VAL A 66 -8.40 0.70 -19.66
N ASN A 67 -8.00 1.39 -18.58
CA ASN A 67 -6.84 1.01 -17.77
C ASN A 67 -7.02 -0.40 -17.17
N ILE A 68 -8.18 -0.68 -16.58
CA ILE A 68 -8.49 -2.01 -16.04
C ILE A 68 -8.41 -3.09 -17.15
N PHE A 69 -8.96 -2.80 -18.32
CA PHE A 69 -8.85 -3.69 -19.46
C PHE A 69 -7.39 -3.97 -19.85
N PHE A 70 -6.54 -2.94 -19.86
CA PHE A 70 -5.11 -3.11 -20.13
C PHE A 70 -4.39 -3.91 -19.06
N ILE A 71 -4.69 -3.67 -17.77
CA ILE A 71 -4.09 -4.44 -16.66
C ILE A 71 -4.39 -5.94 -16.86
N PHE A 72 -5.65 -6.31 -17.04
CA PHE A 72 -6.02 -7.72 -17.26
C PHE A 72 -5.45 -8.28 -18.56
N GLY A 73 -5.43 -7.50 -19.63
CA GLY A 73 -4.85 -7.90 -20.90
C GLY A 73 -3.35 -8.21 -20.81
N VAL A 74 -2.58 -7.35 -20.12
CA VAL A 74 -1.14 -7.56 -19.91
C VAL A 74 -0.90 -8.76 -19.01
N LEU A 75 -1.63 -8.87 -17.88
CA LEU A 75 -1.49 -10.00 -16.95
C LEU A 75 -1.79 -11.33 -17.64
N ALA A 76 -2.85 -11.39 -18.44
CA ALA A 76 -3.19 -12.59 -19.21
C ALA A 76 -2.12 -12.91 -20.28
N SER A 77 -1.58 -11.88 -20.95
CA SER A 77 -0.54 -12.06 -21.98
C SER A 77 0.76 -12.65 -21.46
N ILE A 78 1.17 -12.26 -20.25
CA ILE A 78 2.40 -12.77 -19.61
C ILE A 78 2.17 -14.05 -18.78
N GLY A 79 0.93 -14.55 -18.71
CA GLY A 79 0.57 -15.71 -17.90
C GLY A 79 0.79 -15.49 -16.41
N ALA A 80 0.59 -14.27 -15.90
CA ALA A 80 0.80 -13.94 -14.50
C ALA A 80 -0.24 -14.63 -13.61
N VAL A 81 0.22 -15.21 -12.51
CA VAL A 81 -0.65 -15.78 -11.48
C VAL A 81 -1.18 -14.67 -10.60
N LEU A 82 -2.50 -14.57 -10.49
CA LEU A 82 -3.15 -13.59 -9.64
C LEU A 82 -3.20 -14.10 -8.20
N THR A 83 -2.40 -13.50 -7.32
CA THR A 83 -2.38 -13.77 -5.88
C THR A 83 -3.36 -12.87 -5.13
N LEU A 84 -3.72 -13.19 -3.86
CA LEU A 84 -4.57 -12.32 -3.04
C LEU A 84 -3.99 -10.90 -2.88
N PRO A 85 -2.70 -10.73 -2.53
CA PRO A 85 -2.08 -9.41 -2.57
C PRO A 85 -2.07 -8.80 -3.99
N GLY A 86 -1.96 -9.61 -5.05
CA GLY A 86 -2.05 -9.14 -6.43
C GLY A 86 -3.42 -8.53 -6.77
N ILE A 87 -4.51 -9.15 -6.32
CA ILE A 87 -5.86 -8.56 -6.42
C ILE A 87 -5.91 -7.22 -5.70
N ALA A 88 -5.39 -7.16 -4.46
CA ALA A 88 -5.30 -5.92 -3.71
C ALA A 88 -4.49 -4.83 -4.44
N GLY A 89 -3.41 -5.23 -5.14
CA GLY A 89 -2.62 -4.34 -6.00
C GLY A 89 -3.43 -3.76 -7.17
N ILE A 90 -4.23 -4.58 -7.86
CA ILE A 90 -5.13 -4.09 -8.92
C ILE A 90 -6.13 -3.09 -8.35
N ILE A 91 -6.75 -3.40 -7.21
CA ILE A 91 -7.75 -2.51 -6.60
C ILE A 91 -7.10 -1.21 -6.10
N LEU A 92 -5.90 -1.27 -5.53
CA LEU A 92 -5.13 -0.08 -5.16
C LEU A 92 -4.83 0.80 -6.38
N THR A 93 -4.49 0.20 -7.53
CA THR A 93 -4.24 0.96 -8.76
C THR A 93 -5.48 1.65 -9.31
N ILE A 94 -6.70 1.20 -8.97
CA ILE A 94 -7.94 1.95 -9.27
C ILE A 94 -7.90 3.32 -8.58
N GLY A 95 -7.58 3.34 -7.28
CA GLY A 95 -7.45 4.60 -6.53
C GLY A 95 -6.38 5.52 -7.11
N MET A 96 -5.19 4.98 -7.40
CA MET A 96 -4.06 5.75 -7.93
C MET A 96 -4.22 6.17 -9.39
N SER A 97 -4.99 5.42 -10.20
CA SER A 97 -5.19 5.73 -11.64
C SER A 97 -5.90 7.06 -11.87
N ILE A 98 -6.62 7.56 -10.88
CA ILE A 98 -7.33 8.83 -10.96
C ILE A 98 -6.43 10.01 -10.65
N ASP A 99 -5.33 9.80 -9.92
CA ASP A 99 -4.41 10.84 -9.46
C ASP A 99 -3.93 11.75 -10.60
N ALA A 100 -3.48 11.18 -11.70
CA ALA A 100 -3.02 11.91 -12.86
C ALA A 100 -4.15 12.76 -13.48
N ASN A 101 -5.36 12.20 -13.56
CA ASN A 101 -6.53 12.92 -14.08
C ASN A 101 -6.93 14.06 -13.14
N VAL A 102 -6.94 13.84 -11.83
CA VAL A 102 -7.21 14.86 -10.82
C VAL A 102 -6.21 16.02 -10.96
N LEU A 103 -4.92 15.73 -11.09
CA LEU A 103 -3.88 16.75 -11.27
C LEU A 103 -4.10 17.57 -12.54
N ILE A 104 -4.41 16.92 -13.67
CA ILE A 104 -4.71 17.59 -14.94
C ILE A 104 -5.94 18.49 -14.77
N TYR A 105 -7.02 17.96 -14.17
CA TYR A 105 -8.28 18.69 -14.06
C TYR A 105 -8.18 19.90 -13.11
N GLU A 106 -7.45 19.76 -12.00
CA GLU A 106 -7.21 20.91 -11.12
C GLU A 106 -6.34 21.98 -11.80
N ARG A 107 -5.36 21.62 -12.62
CA ARG A 107 -4.60 22.57 -13.44
C ARG A 107 -5.48 23.25 -14.50
N ILE A 108 -6.35 22.53 -15.18
CA ILE A 108 -7.30 23.12 -16.13
C ILE A 108 -8.25 24.09 -15.40
N ARG A 109 -8.76 23.73 -14.23
CA ARG A 109 -9.62 24.60 -13.41
C ARG A 109 -8.89 25.89 -13.01
N GLU A 110 -7.60 25.79 -12.68
CA GLU A 110 -6.76 26.95 -12.36
C GLU A 110 -6.59 27.86 -13.59
N GLU A 111 -6.27 27.32 -14.75
CA GLU A 111 -6.12 28.09 -15.98
C GLU A 111 -7.44 28.77 -16.43
N MET A 112 -8.57 28.10 -16.24
CA MET A 112 -9.89 28.69 -16.46
C MET A 112 -10.19 29.82 -15.47
N LYS A 113 -9.79 29.68 -14.20
CA LYS A 113 -9.92 30.73 -13.18
C LYS A 113 -9.07 31.96 -13.50
N ASN A 114 -7.92 31.73 -14.15
CA ASN A 114 -7.05 32.82 -14.64
C ASN A 114 -7.59 33.52 -15.92
N GLY A 115 -8.82 33.16 -16.36
CA GLY A 115 -9.51 33.81 -17.49
C GLY A 115 -9.21 33.21 -18.85
N LYS A 116 -8.48 32.11 -18.96
CA LYS A 116 -8.22 31.42 -20.24
C LYS A 116 -9.48 30.75 -20.79
N GLY A 117 -9.66 30.82 -22.11
CA GLY A 117 -10.70 30.10 -22.81
C GLY A 117 -10.52 28.58 -22.68
N LEU A 118 -11.59 27.80 -22.70
CA LEU A 118 -11.61 26.37 -22.41
C LEU A 118 -10.57 25.56 -23.21
N LYS A 119 -10.45 25.79 -24.52
CA LYS A 119 -9.49 25.04 -25.36
C LYS A 119 -8.03 25.30 -24.96
N LEU A 120 -7.70 26.57 -24.67
CA LEU A 120 -6.37 26.96 -24.21
C LEU A 120 -6.09 26.44 -22.80
N ALA A 121 -7.07 26.58 -21.89
CA ALA A 121 -6.95 26.07 -20.53
C ALA A 121 -6.70 24.54 -20.49
N VAL A 122 -7.35 23.78 -21.37
CA VAL A 122 -7.10 22.33 -21.50
C VAL A 122 -5.67 22.08 -21.98
N THR A 123 -5.22 22.74 -23.01
CA THR A 123 -3.86 22.56 -23.56
C THR A 123 -2.80 22.89 -22.51
N ASP A 124 -2.93 24.04 -21.85
CA ASP A 124 -1.97 24.52 -20.85
C ASP A 124 -2.02 23.65 -19.58
N GLY A 125 -3.20 23.20 -19.15
CA GLY A 125 -3.38 22.32 -18.01
C GLY A 125 -2.67 20.97 -18.19
N TYR A 126 -2.81 20.36 -19.38
CA TYR A 126 -2.05 19.12 -19.70
C TYR A 126 -0.54 19.37 -19.70
N ASN A 127 -0.08 20.45 -20.36
CA ASN A 127 1.34 20.75 -20.46
C ASN A 127 1.96 21.03 -19.08
N SER A 128 1.25 21.76 -18.21
CA SER A 128 1.72 22.09 -16.86
C SER A 128 1.70 20.88 -15.91
N ALA A 129 0.75 19.95 -16.09
CA ALA A 129 0.64 18.76 -15.26
C ALA A 129 1.64 17.66 -15.64
N TYR A 130 2.09 17.61 -16.91
CA TYR A 130 2.85 16.49 -17.47
C TYR A 130 4.10 16.14 -16.67
N SER A 131 4.93 17.12 -16.32
CA SER A 131 6.16 16.92 -15.56
C SER A 131 5.87 16.29 -14.19
N SER A 132 4.93 16.86 -13.45
CA SER A 132 4.58 16.38 -12.11
C SER A 132 3.97 14.97 -12.15
N ILE A 133 3.19 14.63 -13.19
CA ILE A 133 2.63 13.29 -13.37
C ILE A 133 3.73 12.26 -13.61
N ILE A 134 4.68 12.55 -14.49
CA ILE A 134 5.79 11.64 -14.78
C ILE A 134 6.63 11.42 -13.52
N ASP A 135 7.02 12.50 -12.83
CA ASP A 135 7.86 12.43 -11.64
C ASP A 135 7.20 11.58 -10.53
N ALA A 136 5.91 11.81 -10.29
CA ALA A 136 5.14 11.10 -9.29
C ALA A 136 5.03 9.59 -9.61
N ASN A 137 4.77 9.25 -10.87
CA ASN A 137 4.68 7.85 -11.29
C ASN A 137 6.05 7.16 -11.34
N VAL A 138 7.12 7.86 -11.70
CA VAL A 138 8.50 7.33 -11.68
C VAL A 138 8.90 6.96 -10.25
N THR A 139 8.62 7.82 -9.25
CA THR A 139 8.95 7.50 -7.84
C THR A 139 8.21 6.28 -7.33
N THR A 140 6.92 6.16 -7.63
CA THR A 140 6.13 4.98 -7.25
C THR A 140 6.57 3.73 -8.02
N LEU A 141 6.94 3.86 -9.30
CA LEU A 141 7.46 2.77 -10.10
C LEU A 141 8.80 2.25 -9.56
N LEU A 142 9.71 3.14 -9.11
CA LEU A 142 10.97 2.76 -8.50
C LEU A 142 10.75 1.88 -7.25
N THR A 143 9.83 2.26 -6.36
CA THR A 143 9.50 1.45 -5.18
C THR A 143 8.83 0.13 -5.55
N ALA A 144 7.98 0.11 -6.58
CA ALA A 144 7.36 -1.11 -7.08
C ALA A 144 8.38 -2.08 -7.71
N ILE A 145 9.40 -1.57 -8.42
CA ILE A 145 10.50 -2.37 -8.96
C ILE A 145 11.37 -2.94 -7.83
N ILE A 146 11.66 -2.15 -6.80
CA ILE A 146 12.39 -2.62 -5.62
C ILE A 146 11.60 -3.74 -4.94
N LEU A 147 10.28 -3.55 -4.75
CA LEU A 147 9.39 -4.56 -4.20
C LEU A 147 9.37 -5.84 -5.06
N TYR A 148 9.38 -5.73 -6.38
CA TYR A 148 9.47 -6.87 -7.30
C TYR A 148 10.79 -7.62 -7.15
N THR A 149 11.89 -6.89 -6.94
CA THR A 149 13.25 -7.45 -6.85
C THR A 149 13.49 -8.18 -5.54
N PHE A 150 13.04 -7.60 -4.43
CA PHE A 150 13.25 -8.15 -3.07
C PHE A 150 12.09 -9.01 -2.59
N GLY A 151 10.89 -8.86 -3.17
CA GLY A 151 9.71 -9.63 -2.81
C GLY A 151 9.78 -11.08 -3.28
N THR A 152 9.18 -11.99 -2.51
CA THR A 152 9.05 -13.40 -2.84
C THR A 152 7.57 -13.79 -2.95
N GLY A 153 7.28 -14.97 -3.49
CA GLY A 153 5.95 -15.57 -3.50
C GLY A 153 4.81 -14.61 -3.87
N PRO A 154 3.77 -14.51 -3.03
CA PRO A 154 2.60 -13.67 -3.28
C PRO A 154 2.89 -12.19 -3.43
N ILE A 155 3.95 -11.68 -2.77
CA ILE A 155 4.32 -10.26 -2.82
C ILE A 155 4.88 -9.86 -4.19
N LYS A 156 5.58 -10.77 -4.84
CA LYS A 156 6.04 -10.55 -6.23
C LYS A 156 4.85 -10.39 -7.19
N GLY A 157 3.75 -11.13 -6.94
CA GLY A 157 2.49 -10.95 -7.67
C GLY A 157 1.89 -9.55 -7.47
N PHE A 158 1.86 -9.06 -6.22
CA PHE A 158 1.43 -7.69 -5.91
C PHE A 158 2.29 -6.63 -6.61
N ALA A 159 3.62 -6.76 -6.53
CA ALA A 159 4.54 -5.84 -7.19
C ALA A 159 4.35 -5.84 -8.72
N THR A 160 4.12 -7.01 -9.33
CA THR A 160 3.84 -7.15 -10.77
C THR A 160 2.58 -6.38 -11.15
N THR A 161 1.49 -6.57 -10.42
CA THR A 161 0.23 -5.85 -10.69
C THR A 161 0.38 -4.35 -10.49
N LEU A 162 1.16 -3.92 -9.50
CA LEU A 162 1.42 -2.51 -9.24
C LEU A 162 2.23 -1.86 -10.37
N VAL A 163 3.31 -2.50 -10.84
CA VAL A 163 4.13 -2.01 -11.97
C VAL A 163 3.29 -1.88 -13.24
N ILE A 164 2.54 -2.92 -13.59
CA ILE A 164 1.65 -2.91 -14.76
C ILE A 164 0.60 -1.81 -14.60
N GLY A 165 -0.04 -1.73 -13.43
CA GLY A 165 -1.07 -0.74 -13.13
C GLY A 165 -0.59 0.69 -13.25
N ILE A 166 0.61 1.01 -12.76
CA ILE A 166 1.22 2.36 -12.89
C ILE A 166 1.46 2.69 -14.36
N LEU A 167 2.06 1.79 -15.13
CA LEU A 167 2.37 2.03 -16.54
C LEU A 167 1.10 2.21 -17.38
N THR A 168 0.11 1.35 -17.19
CA THR A 168 -1.15 1.41 -17.93
C THR A 168 -2.02 2.61 -17.52
N SER A 169 -2.00 2.98 -16.21
CA SER A 169 -2.72 4.16 -15.73
C SER A 169 -2.13 5.46 -16.28
N LEU A 170 -0.81 5.55 -16.36
CA LEU A 170 -0.12 6.68 -16.95
C LEU A 170 -0.52 6.86 -18.43
N PHE A 171 -0.55 5.76 -19.19
CA PHE A 171 -1.00 5.79 -20.57
C PHE A 171 -2.47 6.22 -20.66
N ALA A 172 -3.35 5.63 -19.85
CA ALA A 172 -4.78 5.94 -19.87
C ALA A 172 -5.06 7.42 -19.50
N ALA A 173 -4.40 7.95 -18.48
CA ALA A 173 -4.60 9.33 -18.04
C ALA A 173 -4.05 10.37 -19.03
N ILE A 174 -2.89 10.11 -19.65
CA ILE A 174 -2.28 11.09 -20.56
C ILE A 174 -2.90 11.03 -21.96
N PHE A 175 -3.11 9.82 -22.49
CA PHE A 175 -3.53 9.66 -23.89
C PHE A 175 -5.04 9.51 -24.03
N ILE A 176 -5.67 8.61 -23.27
CA ILE A 176 -7.10 8.30 -23.46
C ILE A 176 -7.97 9.47 -23.02
N THR A 177 -7.75 10.05 -21.85
CA THR A 177 -8.53 11.22 -21.42
C THR A 177 -8.31 12.42 -22.32
N ARG A 178 -7.08 12.67 -22.76
CA ARG A 178 -6.79 13.78 -23.69
C ARG A 178 -7.50 13.58 -25.02
N LEU A 179 -7.48 12.36 -25.55
CA LEU A 179 -8.19 12.03 -26.83
C LEU A 179 -9.69 12.30 -26.71
N ILE A 180 -10.33 11.84 -25.63
CA ILE A 180 -11.77 12.03 -25.39
C ILE A 180 -12.12 13.51 -25.26
N ILE A 181 -11.34 14.26 -24.46
CA ILE A 181 -11.59 15.69 -24.23
C ILE A 181 -11.36 16.48 -25.51
N SER A 182 -10.25 16.26 -26.24
CA SER A 182 -9.93 16.96 -27.48
C SER A 182 -10.96 16.67 -28.58
N ALA A 183 -11.33 15.42 -28.78
CA ALA A 183 -12.35 15.03 -29.76
C ALA A 183 -13.72 15.67 -29.48
N ARG A 184 -14.05 15.92 -28.20
CA ARG A 184 -15.28 16.62 -27.80
C ARG A 184 -15.20 18.11 -28.10
N LEU A 185 -14.06 18.75 -27.79
CA LEU A 185 -13.82 20.17 -28.05
C LEU A 185 -13.73 20.50 -29.53
N ASP A 186 -13.14 19.61 -30.34
CA ASP A 186 -13.03 19.81 -31.80
C ASP A 186 -14.39 19.69 -32.50
N LYS A 187 -15.35 18.98 -31.88
CA LYS A 187 -16.76 18.97 -32.33
C LYS A 187 -17.56 20.18 -31.83
N GLY A 188 -16.92 21.21 -31.28
CA GLY A 188 -17.57 22.42 -30.76
C GLY A 188 -18.38 22.20 -29.47
N LYS A 189 -18.25 21.03 -28.79
CA LYS A 189 -18.97 20.74 -27.56
C LYS A 189 -18.15 21.20 -26.36
N THR A 190 -18.80 21.76 -25.35
CA THR A 190 -18.18 22.12 -24.08
C THR A 190 -18.04 20.90 -23.18
N ILE A 191 -17.08 20.98 -22.24
CA ILE A 191 -16.91 20.00 -21.17
C ILE A 191 -16.74 20.74 -19.84
N SER A 192 -17.38 20.25 -18.80
CA SER A 192 -17.29 20.79 -17.45
C SER A 192 -16.27 20.01 -16.63
N PHE A 193 -15.45 20.75 -15.84
CA PHE A 193 -14.43 20.20 -14.92
C PHE A 193 -14.85 20.31 -13.45
N ALA A 194 -16.09 20.68 -13.19
CA ALA A 194 -16.65 20.74 -11.85
C ALA A 194 -18.17 20.71 -11.92
N THR A 195 -18.82 20.28 -10.87
CA THR A 195 -20.25 20.48 -10.64
C THR A 195 -20.50 21.82 -9.94
N LYS A 196 -21.75 22.28 -9.86
CA LYS A 196 -22.10 23.52 -9.15
C LYS A 196 -21.66 23.47 -7.67
N MET A 197 -21.68 22.29 -7.04
CA MET A 197 -21.25 22.10 -5.66
C MET A 197 -19.72 22.13 -5.50
N THR A 198 -18.99 21.51 -6.43
CA THR A 198 -17.54 21.34 -6.32
C THR A 198 -16.74 22.50 -6.95
N GLN A 199 -17.39 23.37 -7.73
CA GLN A 199 -16.74 24.49 -8.36
C GLN A 199 -16.06 25.45 -7.36
N ARG A 200 -16.66 25.62 -6.17
CA ARG A 200 -16.14 26.46 -5.08
C ARG A 200 -15.48 25.68 -3.94
N ALA A 201 -15.36 24.36 -4.07
CA ALA A 201 -14.71 23.56 -3.06
C ALA A 201 -13.26 24.02 -2.85
N PHE A 202 -12.82 24.09 -1.60
CA PHE A 202 -11.48 24.53 -1.17
C PHE A 202 -11.07 25.99 -1.48
N GLN A 203 -11.92 26.82 -2.14
CA GLN A 203 -11.53 28.18 -2.52
C GLN A 203 -11.34 29.14 -1.34
N ASN A 204 -12.05 28.90 -0.24
CA ASN A 204 -12.03 29.76 0.96
C ASN A 204 -11.18 29.17 2.09
N ILE A 205 -10.49 28.05 1.84
CA ILE A 205 -9.62 27.44 2.83
C ILE A 205 -8.23 28.06 2.71
N ASN A 206 -7.74 28.62 3.82
CA ASN A 206 -6.39 29.17 3.93
C ASN A 206 -5.79 28.68 5.24
N ILE A 207 -5.03 27.59 5.16
CA ILE A 207 -4.35 26.99 6.29
C ILE A 207 -2.96 27.60 6.41
N ASP A 208 -2.60 28.02 7.60
CA ASP A 208 -1.24 28.48 7.90
C ASP A 208 -0.35 27.27 8.24
N PHE A 209 0.16 26.62 7.18
CA PHE A 209 1.06 25.47 7.30
C PHE A 209 2.40 25.85 7.89
N ILE A 210 2.97 26.94 7.37
CA ILE A 210 4.35 27.34 7.66
C ILE A 210 4.45 28.06 9.01
N GLY A 211 3.53 28.96 9.33
CA GLY A 211 3.53 29.66 10.62
C GLY A 211 3.30 28.74 11.82
N LYS A 212 2.49 27.72 11.63
CA LYS A 212 2.15 26.75 12.69
C LYS A 212 3.04 25.48 12.70
N ARG A 213 4.10 25.41 11.88
CA ARG A 213 4.91 24.19 11.70
C ARG A 213 5.46 23.59 13.00
N LYS A 214 5.82 24.43 14.00
CA LYS A 214 6.29 23.95 15.31
C LYS A 214 5.25 23.08 16.03
N ARG A 215 3.96 23.38 15.87
CA ARG A 215 2.88 22.57 16.45
C ARG A 215 2.80 21.18 15.81
N TYR A 216 2.97 21.13 14.49
CA TYR A 216 2.95 19.88 13.73
C TYR A 216 4.18 19.02 14.05
N TYR A 217 5.38 19.63 14.19
CA TYR A 217 6.58 18.93 14.67
C TYR A 217 6.38 18.34 16.07
N ILE A 218 5.81 19.11 17.00
CA ILE A 218 5.52 18.63 18.36
C ILE A 218 4.53 17.47 18.31
N LEU A 219 3.43 17.61 17.56
CA LEU A 219 2.43 16.55 17.42
C LEU A 219 3.05 15.26 16.90
N SER A 220 3.78 15.33 15.78
CA SER A 220 4.47 14.19 15.19
C SER A 220 5.49 13.57 16.13
N SER A 221 6.29 14.42 16.80
CA SER A 221 7.30 13.95 17.78
C SER A 221 6.66 13.22 18.96
N VAL A 222 5.55 13.72 19.49
CA VAL A 222 4.81 13.05 20.57
C VAL A 222 4.32 11.68 20.14
N VAL A 223 3.69 11.59 18.97
CA VAL A 223 3.19 10.31 18.44
C VAL A 223 4.34 9.32 18.22
N ILE A 224 5.45 9.76 17.64
CA ILE A 224 6.63 8.92 17.40
C ILE A 224 7.26 8.48 18.72
N ILE A 225 7.39 9.36 19.72
CA ILE A 225 7.96 9.01 21.04
C ILE A 225 7.08 7.96 21.73
N LEU A 226 5.76 8.13 21.72
CA LEU A 226 4.83 7.13 22.25
C LEU A 226 4.94 5.81 21.49
N GLY A 227 5.08 5.87 20.17
CA GLY A 227 5.29 4.71 19.32
C GLY A 227 6.59 3.98 19.62
N ILE A 228 7.71 4.69 19.72
CA ILE A 228 9.02 4.12 20.11
C ILE A 228 8.92 3.50 21.50
N GLY A 229 8.27 4.16 22.45
CA GLY A 229 8.01 3.60 23.77
C GLY A 229 7.25 2.27 23.70
N SER A 230 6.22 2.17 22.86
CA SER A 230 5.50 0.92 22.61
C SER A 230 6.38 -0.13 21.93
N LEU A 231 7.18 0.25 20.92
CA LEU A 231 8.11 -0.66 20.24
C LEU A 231 9.15 -1.27 21.19
N ILE A 232 9.63 -0.50 22.16
CA ILE A 232 10.59 -0.98 23.15
C ILE A 232 9.93 -1.86 24.22
N THR A 233 8.72 -1.53 24.69
CA THR A 233 8.06 -2.23 25.79
C THR A 233 7.23 -3.41 25.35
N LYS A 234 6.49 -3.28 24.25
CA LYS A 234 5.56 -4.29 23.74
C LYS A 234 6.11 -5.02 22.51
N GLY A 235 6.99 -4.37 21.73
CA GLY A 235 7.55 -4.91 20.48
C GLY A 235 6.56 -4.91 19.33
N LEU A 236 6.84 -5.78 18.35
CA LEU A 236 6.03 -6.06 17.16
C LEU A 236 5.61 -7.52 17.16
N ASN A 237 4.46 -7.81 16.58
CA ASN A 237 3.98 -9.17 16.40
C ASN A 237 4.51 -9.73 15.07
N PHE A 238 5.66 -10.39 15.09
CA PHE A 238 6.26 -10.98 13.90
C PHE A 238 5.57 -12.27 13.50
N GLY A 239 5.26 -12.41 12.22
CA GLY A 239 4.74 -13.61 11.60
C GLY A 239 5.83 -14.67 11.32
N VAL A 240 5.38 -15.83 10.84
CA VAL A 240 6.29 -16.93 10.48
C VAL A 240 7.29 -16.58 9.40
N ASP A 241 6.99 -15.62 8.56
CA ASP A 241 7.91 -15.09 7.54
C ASP A 241 9.19 -14.52 8.16
N PHE A 242 9.11 -14.02 9.40
CA PHE A 242 10.23 -13.38 10.11
C PHE A 242 10.82 -14.21 11.24
N VAL A 243 10.06 -15.14 11.82
CA VAL A 243 10.56 -15.96 12.94
C VAL A 243 10.83 -17.42 12.54
N GLY A 244 10.36 -17.82 11.38
CA GLY A 244 10.30 -19.20 10.97
C GLY A 244 9.21 -19.97 11.74
N GLY A 245 8.61 -20.95 11.11
CA GLY A 245 7.55 -21.73 11.73
C GLY A 245 6.53 -22.24 10.75
N ARG A 246 5.42 -22.70 11.30
CA ARG A 246 4.24 -23.13 10.56
C ARG A 246 3.02 -22.38 11.08
N THR A 247 2.15 -22.00 10.15
CA THR A 247 0.85 -21.40 10.44
C THR A 247 -0.23 -22.24 9.79
N TYR A 248 -1.28 -22.53 10.55
CA TYR A 248 -2.48 -23.21 10.07
C TYR A 248 -3.67 -22.31 10.37
N VAL A 249 -4.55 -22.13 9.38
CA VAL A 249 -5.89 -21.58 9.61
C VAL A 249 -6.84 -22.74 9.65
N VAL A 250 -7.50 -22.93 10.79
CA VAL A 250 -8.41 -24.04 11.05
C VAL A 250 -9.79 -23.49 11.32
N ARG A 251 -10.79 -23.99 10.63
CA ARG A 251 -12.21 -23.69 10.84
C ARG A 251 -12.88 -24.90 11.48
N PHE A 252 -13.59 -24.66 12.55
CA PHE A 252 -14.40 -25.66 13.25
C PHE A 252 -15.87 -25.52 12.82
N ASP A 253 -16.65 -26.56 13.07
CA ASP A 253 -18.10 -26.57 12.83
C ASP A 253 -18.87 -25.66 13.81
N ASP A 254 -18.30 -25.39 15.00
CA ASP A 254 -18.88 -24.50 16.01
C ASP A 254 -17.82 -23.55 16.59
N ALA A 255 -18.27 -22.53 17.35
CA ALA A 255 -17.39 -21.60 18.02
C ALA A 255 -16.43 -22.31 18.99
N VAL A 256 -15.14 -21.92 18.97
CA VAL A 256 -14.11 -22.59 19.74
C VAL A 256 -13.34 -21.62 20.63
N ASP A 257 -13.01 -22.08 21.84
CA ASP A 257 -12.13 -21.33 22.75
C ASP A 257 -10.66 -21.49 22.34
N ASN A 258 -9.99 -20.37 22.10
CA ASN A 258 -8.58 -20.31 21.75
C ASN A 258 -7.68 -20.97 22.80
N GLU A 259 -8.04 -20.87 24.10
CA GLU A 259 -7.28 -21.42 25.21
C GLU A 259 -7.40 -22.96 25.24
N ALA A 260 -8.59 -23.48 24.94
CA ALA A 260 -8.80 -24.94 24.84
C ALA A 260 -7.96 -25.52 23.70
N VAL A 261 -7.96 -24.89 22.52
CA VAL A 261 -7.12 -25.31 21.37
C VAL A 261 -5.63 -25.20 21.71
N ARG A 262 -5.20 -24.11 22.36
CA ARG A 262 -3.80 -23.92 22.76
C ARG A 262 -3.35 -24.99 23.74
N SER A 263 -4.16 -25.31 24.72
CA SER A 263 -3.86 -26.35 25.73
C SER A 263 -3.77 -27.72 25.09
N ALA A 264 -4.72 -28.06 24.22
CA ALA A 264 -4.73 -29.30 23.46
C ALA A 264 -3.46 -29.46 22.61
N LEU A 265 -3.05 -28.43 21.88
CA LEU A 265 -1.84 -28.48 21.07
C LEU A 265 -0.56 -28.50 21.89
N SER A 266 -0.51 -27.79 23.02
CA SER A 266 0.65 -27.82 23.91
C SER A 266 0.91 -29.21 24.55
N ALA A 267 -0.13 -30.00 24.69
CA ALA A 267 -0.02 -31.35 25.18
C ALA A 267 0.62 -32.35 24.18
N VAL A 268 0.43 -32.08 22.86
CA VAL A 268 0.92 -33.00 21.80
C VAL A 268 2.20 -32.49 21.12
N PHE A 269 2.46 -31.16 21.12
CA PHE A 269 3.69 -30.59 20.58
C PHE A 269 4.84 -30.69 21.58
N VAL A 270 5.21 -31.90 21.90
CA VAL A 270 6.33 -32.23 22.79
C VAL A 270 7.44 -32.87 21.97
N ASP A 271 8.67 -32.36 22.12
CA ASP A 271 9.84 -32.92 21.44
C ASP A 271 10.35 -34.21 22.09
N GLU A 272 11.34 -34.87 21.50
CA GLU A 272 11.93 -36.10 22.01
C GLU A 272 12.57 -35.94 23.38
N ASN A 273 12.86 -34.73 23.81
CA ASN A 273 13.44 -34.40 25.10
C ASN A 273 12.38 -34.05 26.16
N GLY A 274 11.09 -34.19 25.84
CA GLY A 274 9.98 -33.83 26.72
C GLY A 274 9.70 -32.34 26.84
N LYS A 275 10.30 -31.51 26.00
CA LYS A 275 10.06 -30.05 26.00
C LYS A 275 8.83 -29.73 25.15
N SER A 276 7.82 -29.15 25.79
CA SER A 276 6.60 -28.67 25.11
C SER A 276 6.91 -27.40 24.32
N SER A 277 6.38 -27.34 23.07
CA SER A 277 6.38 -26.16 22.24
C SER A 277 4.99 -25.54 22.26
N THR A 278 4.86 -24.35 22.79
CA THR A 278 3.58 -23.65 22.87
C THR A 278 3.16 -23.15 21.48
N ALA A 279 1.97 -23.56 21.04
CA ALA A 279 1.36 -22.97 19.86
C ALA A 279 0.69 -21.63 20.22
N GLN A 280 0.85 -20.63 19.37
CA GLN A 280 0.07 -19.41 19.47
C GLN A 280 -1.25 -19.61 18.74
N VAL A 281 -2.37 -19.49 19.45
CA VAL A 281 -3.72 -19.63 18.89
C VAL A 281 -4.44 -18.30 19.01
N LYS A 282 -5.01 -17.81 17.91
CA LYS A 282 -5.77 -16.56 17.84
C LYS A 282 -7.00 -16.77 16.97
N THR A 283 -8.11 -16.15 17.34
CA THR A 283 -9.28 -16.08 16.47
C THR A 283 -8.90 -15.38 15.16
N PHE A 284 -9.39 -15.89 14.04
CA PHE A 284 -9.07 -15.40 12.70
C PHE A 284 -10.35 -15.28 11.87
N GLY A 285 -11.03 -14.15 11.96
CA GLY A 285 -12.32 -13.90 11.34
C GLY A 285 -13.48 -14.30 12.25
N PRO A 286 -14.33 -15.28 11.85
CA PRO A 286 -15.44 -15.74 12.65
C PRO A 286 -14.97 -16.53 13.90
N ASP A 287 -15.85 -16.62 14.92
CA ASP A 287 -15.52 -17.21 16.23
C ASP A 287 -15.19 -18.73 16.17
N ASN A 288 -15.58 -19.40 15.09
CA ASN A 288 -15.28 -20.79 14.84
C ASN A 288 -13.99 -21.00 14.01
N GLN A 289 -13.19 -19.95 13.78
CA GLN A 289 -11.97 -20.04 12.99
C GLN A 289 -10.77 -19.49 13.74
N VAL A 290 -9.70 -20.27 13.79
CA VAL A 290 -8.48 -19.90 14.50
C VAL A 290 -7.26 -19.96 13.59
N LYS A 291 -6.30 -19.08 13.85
CA LYS A 291 -4.94 -19.12 13.32
C LYS A 291 -4.01 -19.70 14.38
N ILE A 292 -3.39 -20.81 14.04
CA ILE A 292 -2.45 -21.55 14.88
C ILE A 292 -1.05 -21.34 14.33
N THR A 293 -0.15 -20.79 15.14
CA THR A 293 1.25 -20.58 14.75
C THR A 293 2.17 -21.35 15.69
N THR A 294 3.09 -22.15 15.14
CA THR A 294 4.02 -22.96 15.90
C THR A 294 5.40 -23.03 15.26
N SER A 295 6.43 -23.02 16.09
CA SER A 295 7.81 -23.31 15.69
C SER A 295 8.23 -24.75 15.98
N PHE A 296 7.27 -25.64 16.33
CA PHE A 296 7.55 -27.03 16.66
C PHE A 296 8.30 -27.74 15.54
N MET A 297 9.43 -28.33 15.87
CA MET A 297 10.35 -29.04 14.96
C MET A 297 10.78 -28.27 13.69
N ILE A 298 10.77 -26.92 13.71
CA ILE A 298 11.12 -26.12 12.50
C ILE A 298 12.60 -26.23 12.11
N GLN A 299 13.47 -26.57 13.06
CA GLN A 299 14.90 -26.75 12.82
C GLN A 299 15.25 -28.19 12.40
N SER A 300 14.31 -29.13 12.47
CA SER A 300 14.54 -30.51 12.07
C SER A 300 14.86 -30.59 10.57
N LYS A 301 15.87 -31.40 10.24
CA LYS A 301 16.31 -31.66 8.87
C LYS A 301 15.69 -32.91 8.26
N ASP A 302 14.90 -33.66 9.02
CA ASP A 302 14.27 -34.87 8.56
C ASP A 302 13.10 -34.56 7.60
N ILE A 303 13.06 -35.29 6.49
CA ILE A 303 12.03 -35.13 5.43
C ILE A 303 10.63 -35.54 5.96
N THR A 304 10.57 -36.41 6.97
CA THR A 304 9.31 -36.87 7.57
C THR A 304 8.71 -35.91 8.56
N THR A 305 9.44 -34.88 8.98
CA THR A 305 9.03 -33.90 10.02
C THR A 305 7.68 -33.28 9.76
N ASP A 306 7.38 -32.90 8.50
CA ASP A 306 6.13 -32.22 8.16
C ASP A 306 4.92 -33.16 8.45
N LYS A 307 5.01 -34.42 8.08
CA LYS A 307 3.96 -35.42 8.40
C LYS A 307 3.79 -35.63 9.89
N VAL A 308 4.89 -35.61 10.65
CA VAL A 308 4.85 -35.76 12.12
C VAL A 308 4.13 -34.55 12.73
N VAL A 309 4.44 -33.35 12.28
CA VAL A 309 3.78 -32.13 12.80
C VAL A 309 2.29 -32.10 12.44
N GLU A 310 1.92 -32.45 11.21
CA GLU A 310 0.52 -32.54 10.80
C GLU A 310 -0.25 -33.65 11.59
N SER A 311 0.37 -34.79 11.82
CA SER A 311 -0.24 -35.86 12.62
C SER A 311 -0.48 -35.37 14.07
N LYS A 312 0.50 -34.71 14.69
CA LYS A 312 0.35 -34.15 16.03
C LYS A 312 -0.67 -33.02 16.08
N LEU A 313 -0.71 -32.16 15.04
CA LEU A 313 -1.76 -31.14 14.91
C LEU A 313 -3.14 -31.80 14.88
N ALA A 314 -3.34 -32.80 14.05
CA ALA A 314 -4.59 -33.55 13.96
C ALA A 314 -4.96 -34.22 15.29
N GLU A 315 -3.99 -34.86 15.98
CA GLU A 315 -4.18 -35.44 17.31
C GLU A 315 -4.66 -34.38 18.32
N GLY A 316 -3.99 -33.24 18.39
CA GLY A 316 -4.37 -32.15 19.30
C GLY A 316 -5.75 -31.57 18.98
N LEU A 317 -6.05 -31.32 17.70
CA LEU A 317 -7.35 -30.79 17.30
C LEU A 317 -8.48 -31.77 17.56
N ALA A 318 -8.28 -33.05 17.38
CA ALA A 318 -9.28 -34.09 17.68
C ALA A 318 -9.70 -34.10 19.16
N THR A 319 -8.82 -33.67 20.09
CA THR A 319 -9.16 -33.60 21.52
C THR A 319 -10.17 -32.49 21.85
N THR A 320 -10.42 -31.54 20.93
CA THR A 320 -11.46 -30.50 21.11
C THR A 320 -12.88 -31.06 20.97
N GLY A 321 -13.03 -32.26 20.37
CA GLY A 321 -14.32 -32.89 20.11
C GLY A 321 -15.16 -32.23 19.02
N LEU A 322 -14.62 -31.23 18.30
CA LEU A 322 -15.25 -30.52 17.18
C LEU A 322 -14.71 -31.05 15.85
N GLU A 323 -15.57 -31.11 14.84
CA GLU A 323 -15.10 -31.30 13.46
C GLU A 323 -14.36 -30.05 12.97
N TYR A 324 -13.34 -30.26 12.16
CA TYR A 324 -12.53 -29.17 11.68
C TYR A 324 -12.06 -29.37 10.24
N GLU A 325 -11.81 -28.23 9.56
CA GLU A 325 -11.19 -28.16 8.23
C GLU A 325 -9.93 -27.27 8.30
N ILE A 326 -8.80 -27.75 7.77
CA ILE A 326 -7.61 -26.92 7.60
C ILE A 326 -7.78 -26.06 6.35
N MET A 327 -8.09 -24.79 6.54
CA MET A 327 -8.38 -23.82 5.49
C MET A 327 -7.12 -23.38 4.75
N SER A 328 -6.00 -23.28 5.44
CA SER A 328 -4.68 -22.97 4.84
C SER A 328 -3.55 -23.44 5.75
N SER A 329 -2.40 -23.73 5.14
CA SER A 329 -1.16 -23.96 5.85
C SER A 329 -0.02 -23.17 5.18
N GLN A 330 0.89 -22.67 6.01
CA GLN A 330 2.11 -21.99 5.57
C GLN A 330 3.28 -22.49 6.40
N LYS A 331 4.40 -22.76 5.74
CA LYS A 331 5.66 -23.14 6.37
C LYS A 331 6.76 -22.24 5.86
N VAL A 332 7.57 -21.69 6.77
CA VAL A 332 8.76 -20.94 6.45
C VAL A 332 9.91 -21.47 7.31
N GLY A 333 10.94 -22.00 6.66
CA GLY A 333 12.15 -22.47 7.34
C GLY A 333 12.92 -21.30 7.98
N ALA A 334 13.64 -21.57 9.07
CA ALA A 334 14.37 -20.55 9.81
C ALA A 334 15.36 -19.74 8.94
N THR A 335 16.10 -20.42 8.05
CA THR A 335 17.04 -19.76 7.14
C THR A 335 16.32 -18.80 6.18
N ILE A 336 15.16 -19.19 5.65
CA ILE A 336 14.36 -18.35 4.76
C ILE A 336 13.80 -17.13 5.52
N ALA A 337 13.38 -17.33 6.77
CA ALA A 337 12.92 -16.23 7.61
C ALA A 337 14.02 -15.18 7.83
N ASP A 338 15.27 -15.62 8.02
CA ASP A 338 16.40 -14.70 8.14
C ASP A 338 16.69 -13.98 6.81
N ASP A 339 16.66 -14.69 5.67
CA ASP A 339 16.80 -14.07 4.34
C ASP A 339 15.69 -13.03 4.07
N ILE A 340 14.45 -13.31 4.48
CA ILE A 340 13.32 -12.38 4.36
C ILE A 340 13.53 -11.12 5.21
N LYS A 341 14.02 -11.27 6.46
CA LYS A 341 14.35 -10.11 7.32
C LYS A 341 15.38 -9.20 6.67
N ASP A 342 16.46 -9.79 6.19
CA ASP A 342 17.54 -9.06 5.55
C ASP A 342 17.05 -8.36 4.27
N ALA A 343 16.31 -9.07 3.44
CA ALA A 343 15.71 -8.51 2.23
C ALA A 343 14.73 -7.37 2.56
N ALA A 344 13.91 -7.49 3.59
CA ALA A 344 12.98 -6.47 4.05
C ALA A 344 13.72 -5.19 4.48
N LEU A 345 14.74 -5.32 5.32
CA LEU A 345 15.54 -4.19 5.79
C LEU A 345 16.24 -3.48 4.62
N TRP A 346 16.92 -4.25 3.77
CA TRP A 346 17.64 -3.69 2.63
C TRP A 346 16.71 -3.06 1.59
N SER A 347 15.52 -3.61 1.37
CA SER A 347 14.54 -3.04 0.43
C SER A 347 14.07 -1.65 0.87
N VAL A 348 13.82 -1.45 2.16
CA VAL A 348 13.42 -0.14 2.71
C VAL A 348 14.59 0.85 2.62
N ILE A 349 15.79 0.48 3.08
CA ILE A 349 16.98 1.34 3.01
C ILE A 349 17.29 1.73 1.56
N PHE A 350 17.29 0.75 0.65
CA PHE A 350 17.57 0.98 -0.75
C PHE A 350 16.52 1.88 -1.41
N SER A 351 15.24 1.70 -1.05
CA SER A 351 14.17 2.59 -1.52
C SER A 351 14.38 4.04 -1.09
N LEU A 352 14.75 4.28 0.16
CA LEU A 352 15.02 5.63 0.66
C LEU A 352 16.24 6.25 -0.05
N ILE A 353 17.30 5.49 -0.30
CA ILE A 353 18.49 5.95 -1.02
C ILE A 353 18.13 6.32 -2.46
N VAL A 354 17.44 5.43 -3.18
CA VAL A 354 17.06 5.65 -4.59
C VAL A 354 16.14 6.88 -4.71
N ILE A 355 15.18 7.02 -3.81
CA ILE A 355 14.28 8.19 -3.78
C ILE A 355 15.07 9.46 -3.46
N PHE A 356 15.99 9.43 -2.48
CA PHE A 356 16.85 10.58 -2.17
C PHE A 356 17.61 11.06 -3.40
N LEU A 357 18.27 10.12 -4.11
CA LEU A 357 19.03 10.42 -5.31
C LEU A 357 18.13 10.94 -6.44
N TYR A 358 16.97 10.33 -6.64
CA TYR A 358 16.02 10.78 -7.65
C TYR A 358 15.58 12.23 -7.40
N ILE A 359 15.16 12.55 -6.16
CA ILE A 359 14.74 13.90 -5.78
C ILE A 359 15.90 14.89 -5.89
N LEU A 360 17.12 14.50 -5.53
CA LEU A 360 18.32 15.34 -5.65
C LEU A 360 18.58 15.73 -7.10
N VAL A 361 18.52 14.77 -8.02
CA VAL A 361 18.71 15.01 -9.46
C VAL A 361 17.57 15.86 -10.03
N ARG A 362 16.34 15.58 -9.61
CA ARG A 362 15.13 16.21 -10.16
C ARG A 362 14.96 17.66 -9.70
N PHE A 363 15.20 17.97 -8.44
CA PHE A 363 15.02 19.31 -7.86
C PHE A 363 16.33 20.09 -7.76
N ARG A 364 17.48 19.43 -7.90
CA ARG A 364 18.83 20.05 -7.86
C ARG A 364 19.13 20.83 -6.57
N LYS A 365 18.39 20.58 -5.50
CA LYS A 365 18.57 21.16 -4.17
C LYS A 365 18.38 20.07 -3.13
N TRP A 366 19.40 19.82 -2.32
CA TRP A 366 19.42 18.76 -1.31
C TRP A 366 18.34 18.91 -0.24
N GLN A 367 17.84 20.13 -0.01
CA GLN A 367 16.80 20.43 0.95
C GLN A 367 15.49 19.68 0.62
N PHE A 368 15.14 19.57 -0.66
CA PHE A 368 13.97 18.81 -1.11
C PHE A 368 14.15 17.32 -0.84
N SER A 369 15.36 16.79 -1.09
CA SER A 369 15.67 15.38 -0.80
C SER A 369 15.60 15.10 0.70
N LEU A 370 16.15 15.98 1.53
CA LEU A 370 16.10 15.84 2.99
C LEU A 370 14.66 15.89 3.50
N GLY A 371 13.85 16.88 3.06
CA GLY A 371 12.45 16.98 3.43
C GLY A 371 11.65 15.73 3.05
N ALA A 372 11.88 15.20 1.84
CA ALA A 372 11.27 13.95 1.38
C ALA A 372 11.63 12.76 2.27
N ILE A 373 12.92 12.52 2.53
CA ILE A 373 13.35 11.35 3.31
C ILE A 373 12.89 11.42 4.76
N VAL A 374 12.94 12.60 5.38
CA VAL A 374 12.45 12.76 6.76
C VAL A 374 10.95 12.51 6.83
N SER A 375 10.16 12.96 5.84
CA SER A 375 8.72 12.65 5.81
C SER A 375 8.44 11.16 5.59
N LEU A 376 9.18 10.48 4.72
CA LEU A 376 9.04 9.04 4.52
C LEU A 376 9.42 8.23 5.75
N ALA A 377 10.52 8.59 6.42
CA ALA A 377 10.91 7.97 7.69
C ALA A 377 9.86 8.18 8.79
N HIS A 378 9.30 9.41 8.87
CA HIS A 378 8.18 9.71 9.75
C HIS A 378 6.97 8.80 9.46
N ASP A 379 6.58 8.62 8.21
CA ASP A 379 5.41 7.82 7.83
C ASP A 379 5.61 6.35 8.21
N VAL A 380 6.77 5.78 7.91
CA VAL A 380 7.13 4.41 8.29
C VAL A 380 7.12 4.24 9.81
N LEU A 381 7.71 5.18 10.56
CA LEU A 381 7.73 5.11 12.03
C LEU A 381 6.32 5.20 12.62
N ILE A 382 5.43 6.02 12.08
CA ILE A 382 4.04 6.09 12.54
C ILE A 382 3.29 4.79 12.27
N VAL A 383 3.45 4.19 11.08
CA VAL A 383 2.80 2.90 10.77
C VAL A 383 3.29 1.80 11.71
N LEU A 384 4.60 1.69 11.93
CA LEU A 384 5.17 0.76 12.90
C LEU A 384 4.66 1.01 14.33
N SER A 385 4.54 2.28 14.72
CA SER A 385 4.00 2.69 16.03
C SER A 385 2.56 2.25 16.21
N VAL A 386 1.71 2.45 15.18
CA VAL A 386 0.31 2.03 15.19
C VAL A 386 0.22 0.51 15.33
N PHE A 387 1.02 -0.25 14.58
CA PHE A 387 1.04 -1.71 14.68
C PHE A 387 1.48 -2.18 16.07
N SER A 388 2.50 -1.57 16.66
CA SER A 388 2.95 -1.91 18.02
C SER A 388 1.91 -1.56 19.09
N ILE A 389 1.33 -0.36 19.06
CA ILE A 389 0.39 0.11 20.08
C ILE A 389 -0.89 -0.73 20.04
N PHE A 390 -1.46 -0.95 18.85
CA PHE A 390 -2.77 -1.57 18.70
C PHE A 390 -2.74 -3.09 18.56
N TYR A 391 -1.57 -3.70 18.48
CA TYR A 391 -1.44 -5.15 18.50
C TYR A 391 -2.13 -5.76 19.73
N GLY A 392 -3.03 -6.72 19.47
CA GLY A 392 -3.82 -7.39 20.52
C GLY A 392 -4.98 -6.55 21.10
N ILE A 393 -5.21 -5.32 20.60
CA ILE A 393 -6.34 -4.47 20.97
C ILE A 393 -7.42 -4.51 19.88
N LEU A 394 -7.00 -4.46 18.61
CA LEU A 394 -7.92 -4.52 17.48
C LEU A 394 -8.40 -5.95 17.22
N PRO A 395 -9.64 -6.11 16.71
CA PRO A 395 -10.26 -7.44 16.50
C PRO A 395 -9.76 -8.16 15.24
N PHE A 396 -8.63 -7.76 14.68
CA PHE A 396 -7.98 -8.39 13.53
C PHE A 396 -6.47 -8.45 13.73
N SER A 397 -5.79 -9.26 12.92
CA SER A 397 -4.35 -9.50 13.07
C SER A 397 -3.53 -8.29 12.58
N LEU A 398 -2.68 -7.74 13.46
CA LEU A 398 -1.63 -6.79 13.14
C LEU A 398 -0.26 -7.51 13.16
N GLU A 399 -0.10 -8.44 12.25
CA GLU A 399 1.11 -9.26 12.12
C GLU A 399 2.08 -8.59 11.14
N ILE A 400 3.36 -8.63 11.48
CA ILE A 400 4.44 -8.21 10.59
C ILE A 400 4.84 -9.43 9.78
N ASP A 401 4.35 -9.48 8.56
CA ASP A 401 4.61 -10.50 7.56
C ASP A 401 5.21 -9.87 6.29
N GLN A 402 5.44 -10.65 5.26
CA GLN A 402 5.92 -10.12 3.98
C GLN A 402 4.92 -9.11 3.37
N ALA A 403 3.60 -9.30 3.57
CA ALA A 403 2.60 -8.37 3.07
C ALA A 403 2.72 -7.00 3.75
N PHE A 404 3.04 -6.95 5.05
CA PHE A 404 3.32 -5.71 5.75
C PHE A 404 4.51 -4.95 5.15
N ILE A 405 5.59 -5.64 4.77
CA ILE A 405 6.73 -5.00 4.10
C ILE A 405 6.32 -4.44 2.73
N ALA A 406 5.48 -5.17 2.00
CA ALA A 406 4.92 -4.64 0.76
C ALA A 406 4.07 -3.39 1.00
N ALA A 407 3.30 -3.34 2.11
CA ALA A 407 2.58 -2.12 2.50
C ALA A 407 3.54 -0.96 2.77
N ILE A 408 4.61 -1.17 3.54
CA ILE A 408 5.61 -0.12 3.83
C ILE A 408 6.23 0.45 2.55
N LEU A 409 6.70 -0.41 1.63
CA LEU A 409 7.27 0.04 0.36
C LEU A 409 6.24 0.75 -0.52
N THR A 410 5.00 0.31 -0.49
CA THR A 410 3.90 0.96 -1.20
C THR A 410 3.56 2.33 -0.60
N ILE A 411 3.55 2.45 0.73
CA ILE A 411 3.35 3.71 1.45
C ILE A 411 4.47 4.69 1.09
N ILE A 412 5.73 4.24 1.08
CA ILE A 412 6.87 5.05 0.65
C ILE A 412 6.63 5.58 -0.78
N GLY A 413 6.23 4.72 -1.72
CA GLY A 413 5.94 5.10 -3.10
C GLY A 413 4.74 6.04 -3.25
N TYR A 414 3.70 5.84 -2.44
CA TYR A 414 2.50 6.67 -2.45
C TYR A 414 2.74 8.05 -1.79
N SER A 415 3.38 8.08 -0.63
CA SER A 415 3.67 9.32 0.09
C SER A 415 4.60 10.24 -0.69
N ILE A 416 5.63 9.67 -1.34
CA ILE A 416 6.53 10.47 -2.17
C ILE A 416 5.84 11.06 -3.41
N ASN A 417 4.83 10.39 -3.98
CA ASN A 417 4.02 10.91 -5.08
C ASN A 417 3.38 12.27 -4.69
N ASP A 418 2.71 12.33 -3.54
CA ASP A 418 2.12 13.58 -3.04
C ASP A 418 3.19 14.63 -2.74
N THR A 419 4.29 14.23 -2.10
CA THR A 419 5.40 15.13 -1.76
C THR A 419 6.03 15.77 -2.99
N VAL A 420 6.26 15.00 -4.06
CA VAL A 420 6.84 15.51 -5.32
C VAL A 420 5.95 16.58 -5.96
N VAL A 421 4.64 16.36 -5.99
CA VAL A 421 3.70 17.34 -6.56
C VAL A 421 3.64 18.63 -5.72
N VAL A 422 3.66 18.50 -4.39
CA VAL A 422 3.75 19.64 -3.47
C VAL A 422 5.07 20.41 -3.69
N PHE A 423 6.19 19.71 -3.83
CA PHE A 423 7.50 20.31 -4.07
C PHE A 423 7.58 21.01 -5.44
N ASP A 424 7.02 20.40 -6.47
CA ASP A 424 6.97 21.01 -7.81
C ASP A 424 6.16 22.32 -7.77
N ARG A 425 5.05 22.32 -7.04
CA ARG A 425 4.23 23.53 -6.83
C ARG A 425 4.95 24.58 -6.01
N MET A 426 5.62 24.19 -4.94
CA MET A 426 6.44 25.13 -4.16
C MET A 426 7.53 25.77 -5.04
N ARG A 427 8.24 24.97 -5.83
CA ARG A 427 9.27 25.46 -6.74
C ARG A 427 8.69 26.43 -7.77
N GLU A 428 7.55 26.14 -8.36
CA GLU A 428 6.85 26.99 -9.31
C GLU A 428 6.51 28.34 -8.70
N TYR A 429 5.89 28.35 -7.50
CA TYR A 429 5.51 29.58 -6.82
C TYR A 429 6.72 30.42 -6.39
N LEU A 430 7.76 29.78 -5.87
CA LEU A 430 8.99 30.47 -5.45
C LEU A 430 9.72 31.11 -6.64
N ASN A 431 9.68 30.48 -7.81
CA ASN A 431 10.29 31.07 -9.02
C ASN A 431 9.47 32.25 -9.57
N ASN A 432 8.15 32.19 -9.50
CA ASN A 432 7.26 33.18 -10.10
C ASN A 432 6.99 34.37 -9.18
N ASN A 433 7.11 34.23 -7.85
CA ASN A 433 6.73 35.25 -6.87
C ASN A 433 7.91 35.75 -6.03
N LYS A 434 9.02 36.12 -6.66
CA LYS A 434 10.26 36.53 -5.98
C LYS A 434 10.09 37.75 -5.06
N LYS A 435 9.05 38.59 -5.28
CA LYS A 435 8.78 39.78 -4.46
C LYS A 435 8.05 39.50 -3.16
N LYS A 436 7.39 38.34 -3.04
CA LYS A 436 6.66 37.90 -1.84
C LYS A 436 7.61 37.08 -0.97
N GLY A 437 7.61 37.28 0.34
CA GLY A 437 8.51 36.56 1.23
C GLY A 437 8.40 35.04 1.10
N LEU A 438 9.52 34.32 1.28
CA LEU A 438 9.67 32.86 1.11
C LEU A 438 8.54 32.07 1.80
N HIS A 439 8.28 32.37 3.07
CA HIS A 439 7.27 31.66 3.88
C HIS A 439 5.83 31.87 3.37
N ALA A 440 5.48 33.12 3.01
CA ALA A 440 4.14 33.41 2.48
C ALA A 440 3.91 32.76 1.12
N THR A 441 4.91 32.79 0.24
CA THR A 441 4.84 32.17 -1.08
C THR A 441 4.71 30.66 -0.98
N ALA A 442 5.47 30.02 -0.10
CA ALA A 442 5.37 28.58 0.14
C ALA A 442 4.00 28.20 0.73
N ASN A 443 3.46 29.00 1.66
CA ASN A 443 2.14 28.75 2.22
C ASN A 443 1.02 28.84 1.17
N ASP A 444 1.11 29.81 0.24
CA ASP A 444 0.18 29.90 -0.88
C ASP A 444 0.28 28.69 -1.81
N ALA A 445 1.49 28.22 -2.10
CA ALA A 445 1.71 27.01 -2.89
C ALA A 445 1.04 25.78 -2.25
N LEU A 446 1.21 25.58 -0.94
CA LEU A 446 0.59 24.49 -0.20
C LEU A 446 -0.95 24.56 -0.24
N ASN A 447 -1.52 25.74 0.01
CA ASN A 447 -2.96 25.94 -0.08
C ASN A 447 -3.51 25.66 -1.49
N SER A 448 -2.74 25.95 -2.54
CA SER A 448 -3.15 25.68 -3.92
C SER A 448 -3.19 24.18 -4.26
N THR A 449 -2.50 23.31 -3.50
CA THR A 449 -2.49 21.87 -3.70
C THR A 449 -3.59 21.12 -2.92
N LEU A 450 -4.27 21.79 -1.99
CA LEU A 450 -5.22 21.14 -1.06
C LEU A 450 -6.32 20.35 -1.75
N SER A 451 -6.99 20.94 -2.76
CA SER A 451 -8.07 20.28 -3.49
C SER A 451 -7.59 18.99 -4.14
N ARG A 452 -6.44 19.03 -4.79
CA ARG A 452 -5.84 17.84 -5.43
C ARG A 452 -5.47 16.79 -4.39
N THR A 453 -4.67 17.18 -3.40
CA THR A 453 -4.16 16.25 -2.37
C THR A 453 -5.31 15.57 -1.61
N PHE A 454 -6.34 16.33 -1.25
CA PHE A 454 -7.52 15.76 -0.58
C PHE A 454 -8.27 14.77 -1.47
N ASN A 455 -8.53 15.13 -2.74
CA ASN A 455 -9.28 14.25 -3.64
C ASN A 455 -8.54 12.95 -3.94
N THR A 456 -7.23 12.99 -4.17
CA THR A 456 -6.41 11.82 -4.46
C THR A 456 -6.31 10.89 -3.24
N SER A 457 -6.04 11.46 -2.07
CA SER A 457 -5.97 10.68 -0.83
C SER A 457 -7.32 10.10 -0.43
N LEU A 458 -8.41 10.85 -0.62
CA LEU A 458 -9.77 10.37 -0.32
C LEU A 458 -10.17 9.22 -1.23
N THR A 459 -9.93 9.31 -2.54
CA THR A 459 -10.26 8.21 -3.48
C THR A 459 -9.50 6.94 -3.14
N THR A 460 -8.21 7.05 -2.87
CA THR A 460 -7.38 5.89 -2.49
C THR A 460 -7.80 5.34 -1.13
N PHE A 461 -8.04 6.21 -0.13
CA PHE A 461 -8.50 5.79 1.20
C PHE A 461 -9.85 5.05 1.15
N VAL A 462 -10.83 5.55 0.38
CA VAL A 462 -12.15 4.92 0.23
C VAL A 462 -12.02 3.54 -0.43
N VAL A 463 -11.18 3.42 -1.43
CA VAL A 463 -10.89 2.12 -2.07
C VAL A 463 -10.31 1.14 -1.06
N LEU A 464 -9.29 1.55 -0.30
CA LEU A 464 -8.66 0.71 0.73
C LEU A 464 -9.66 0.35 1.85
N LEU A 465 -10.51 1.28 2.26
CA LEU A 465 -11.54 1.05 3.27
C LEU A 465 -12.56 0.00 2.81
N ILE A 466 -12.99 0.05 1.56
CA ILE A 466 -13.90 -0.95 0.99
C ILE A 466 -13.26 -2.34 1.04
N ILE A 467 -11.99 -2.46 0.63
CA ILE A 467 -11.28 -3.74 0.69
C ILE A 467 -11.07 -4.19 2.14
N PHE A 468 -10.75 -3.27 3.04
CA PHE A 468 -10.59 -3.57 4.47
C PHE A 468 -11.86 -4.18 5.07
N ILE A 469 -13.04 -3.65 4.70
CA ILE A 469 -14.33 -4.12 5.21
C ILE A 469 -14.76 -5.43 4.56
N SER A 470 -14.59 -5.58 3.24
CA SER A 470 -15.20 -6.66 2.46
C SER A 470 -14.19 -7.66 1.86
N GLY A 471 -12.89 -7.42 1.96
CA GLY A 471 -11.84 -8.22 1.30
C GLY A 471 -11.40 -9.49 2.04
N GLY A 472 -11.96 -9.77 3.20
CA GLY A 472 -11.63 -10.96 4.00
C GLY A 472 -10.45 -10.76 4.95
N GLU A 473 -10.32 -11.68 5.93
CA GLU A 473 -9.40 -11.55 7.06
C GLU A 473 -7.93 -11.57 6.66
N VAL A 474 -7.60 -12.33 5.62
CA VAL A 474 -6.21 -12.53 5.15
C VAL A 474 -5.51 -11.22 4.78
N ILE A 475 -6.25 -10.25 4.22
CA ILE A 475 -5.68 -8.98 3.73
C ILE A 475 -5.97 -7.78 4.63
N LYS A 476 -6.72 -7.95 5.73
CA LYS A 476 -7.11 -6.83 6.61
C LYS A 476 -5.92 -6.07 7.18
N GLY A 477 -4.94 -6.77 7.74
CA GLY A 477 -3.73 -6.14 8.29
C GLY A 477 -2.97 -5.33 7.26
N PHE A 478 -2.81 -5.88 6.05
CA PHE A 478 -2.19 -5.22 4.90
C PHE A 478 -2.96 -3.95 4.48
N MET A 479 -4.29 -4.05 4.34
CA MET A 479 -5.13 -2.89 4.00
C MET A 479 -5.11 -1.83 5.07
N PHE A 480 -5.12 -2.22 6.35
CA PHE A 480 -5.02 -1.29 7.47
C PHE A 480 -3.70 -0.53 7.46
N ALA A 481 -2.57 -1.19 7.20
CA ALA A 481 -1.27 -0.54 7.05
C ALA A 481 -1.31 0.52 5.93
N LEU A 482 -1.84 0.17 4.76
CA LEU A 482 -1.99 1.10 3.65
C LEU A 482 -2.91 2.28 3.97
N MET A 483 -4.04 2.06 4.65
CA MET A 483 -4.96 3.13 5.07
C MET A 483 -4.27 4.12 6.00
N VAL A 484 -3.58 3.62 7.03
CA VAL A 484 -2.77 4.46 7.94
C VAL A 484 -1.72 5.22 7.15
N GLY A 485 -1.02 4.54 6.24
CA GLY A 485 0.01 5.13 5.39
C GLY A 485 -0.49 6.24 4.48
N VAL A 486 -1.67 6.08 3.86
CA VAL A 486 -2.28 7.13 3.02
C VAL A 486 -2.62 8.38 3.85
N VAL A 487 -3.22 8.21 5.03
CA VAL A 487 -3.56 9.33 5.91
C VAL A 487 -2.30 10.05 6.40
N VAL A 488 -1.32 9.29 6.87
CA VAL A 488 -0.06 9.84 7.40
C VAL A 488 0.78 10.46 6.31
N GLY A 489 0.88 9.85 5.11
CA GLY A 489 1.61 10.37 3.97
C GLY A 489 1.01 11.67 3.43
N THR A 490 -0.33 11.78 3.41
CA THR A 490 -1.01 13.04 3.08
C THR A 490 -0.67 14.15 4.07
N TYR A 491 -0.68 13.82 5.37
CA TYR A 491 -0.28 14.75 6.42
C TYR A 491 1.19 15.14 6.28
N SER A 492 2.09 14.20 6.15
CA SER A 492 3.54 14.43 6.16
C SER A 492 4.01 15.25 4.94
N SER A 493 3.41 15.05 3.76
CA SER A 493 3.73 15.83 2.56
C SER A 493 3.47 17.32 2.74
N LEU A 494 2.34 17.69 3.37
CA LEU A 494 1.95 19.07 3.60
C LEU A 494 2.61 19.70 4.83
N PHE A 495 2.74 18.95 5.93
CA PHE A 495 3.10 19.49 7.24
C PHE A 495 4.54 19.20 7.68
N ILE A 496 5.19 18.19 7.10
CA ILE A 496 6.55 17.78 7.47
C ILE A 496 7.53 18.02 6.33
N ALA A 497 7.33 17.39 5.16
CA ALA A 497 8.26 17.49 4.03
C ALA A 497 8.49 18.92 3.58
N SER A 498 7.40 19.67 3.32
CA SER A 498 7.44 21.05 2.87
C SER A 498 8.05 22.01 3.88
N THR A 499 7.74 21.82 5.17
CA THR A 499 8.24 22.69 6.24
C THR A 499 9.72 22.45 6.52
N ILE A 500 10.20 21.19 6.53
CA ILE A 500 11.62 20.85 6.67
C ILE A 500 12.43 21.41 5.49
N THR A 501 11.91 21.29 4.27
CA THR A 501 12.55 21.84 3.07
C THR A 501 12.76 23.35 3.21
N LEU A 502 11.77 24.07 3.74
CA LEU A 502 11.89 25.52 3.96
C LEU A 502 12.84 25.88 5.10
N ASP A 503 12.76 25.17 6.23
CA ASP A 503 13.61 25.45 7.41
C ASP A 503 15.09 25.20 7.11
N THR A 504 15.39 24.29 6.17
CA THR A 504 16.76 24.00 5.72
C THR A 504 17.22 24.88 4.56
N THR A 505 16.32 25.61 3.92
CA THR A 505 16.66 26.59 2.89
C THR A 505 17.14 27.88 3.55
N LYS A 506 18.41 28.25 3.33
CA LYS A 506 18.95 29.52 3.84
C LYS A 506 18.08 30.66 3.31
N LYS A 507 17.75 31.63 4.17
CA LYS A 507 17.25 32.92 3.73
C LYS A 507 18.34 33.52 2.83
N GLU A 508 18.04 33.68 1.54
CA GLU A 508 18.77 34.63 0.73
C GLU A 508 18.29 36.01 1.25
N ASP A 509 19.17 36.68 2.00
CA ASP A 509 18.98 38.05 2.50
C ASP A 509 18.84 39.03 1.34
#